data_9c4ee4a09a15abc429b041ec05322e1e
#
_entry.id   9c4ee4a09a15abc429b041ec05322e1e
#
_cell.length_a   1.000
_cell.length_b   1.000
_cell.length_c   1.000
_cell.angle_alpha   90.00
_cell.angle_beta   90.00
_cell.angle_gamma   90.00
#
_symmetry.space_group_name_H-M   'P 1'
#
loop_
_entity.id
_entity.type
_entity.pdbx_description
1 polymer ?
#
loop_
_entity_poly.entity_id
_entity_poly.type
_entity_poly.pdbx_seq_one_letter_code
_entity_poly.pdbx_strand_id
1 'polypeptide(L)'
;YYQFVTSGEKNFVDAAYEVAKNKQVIQVFTAGNRSMMAESFTRAMLPYFRPDAEKYWVNVTGQVGGEGYPNDSNDDVSDEKAGADIQEFNLAGHSKWWTIAAPSANIYSSYIQLQDNNTYGDPIYKSAGGTSMAAPHVSGALGVIFSRYPYMTTDQARDVMLSTAR
;
A
#
# COMPACT_ATOMS: atom_id res chain seq x y z
N TYR A 1 16.38 0.58 -14.73
CA TYR A 1 14.97 0.42 -14.38
C TYR A 1 14.16 -0.18 -15.53
N TYR A 2 14.15 0.48 -16.68
CA TYR A 2 13.34 0.06 -17.83
C TYR A 2 13.73 -1.29 -18.45
N GLN A 3 14.86 -1.85 -18.09
CA GLN A 3 15.24 -3.22 -18.48
C GLN A 3 14.43 -4.30 -17.72
N PHE A 4 13.80 -3.94 -16.62
CA PHE A 4 13.07 -4.86 -15.73
C PHE A 4 11.56 -4.71 -15.78
N VAL A 5 11.05 -3.79 -16.57
CA VAL A 5 9.61 -3.53 -16.69
C VAL A 5 9.14 -3.69 -18.15
N THR A 6 7.91 -4.14 -18.30
CA THR A 6 7.27 -4.18 -19.61
C THR A 6 7.03 -2.76 -20.15
N SER A 7 6.82 -2.62 -21.45
CA SER A 7 6.50 -1.32 -22.06
C SER A 7 5.23 -0.68 -21.48
N GLY A 8 4.23 -1.50 -21.12
CA GLY A 8 3.01 -1.03 -20.48
C GLY A 8 3.24 -0.49 -19.07
N GLU A 9 4.04 -1.20 -18.27
CA GLU A 9 4.42 -0.74 -16.92
C GLU A 9 5.28 0.53 -16.98
N LYS A 10 6.19 0.62 -17.96
CA LYS A 10 6.98 1.84 -18.17
C LYS A 10 6.07 3.04 -18.43
N ASN A 11 5.15 2.94 -19.35
CA ASN A 11 4.25 4.04 -19.69
C ASN A 11 3.38 4.46 -18.50
N PHE A 12 2.88 3.48 -17.73
CA PHE A 12 2.11 3.74 -16.52
C PHE A 12 2.95 4.50 -15.48
N VAL A 13 4.17 4.03 -15.19
CA VAL A 13 5.03 4.63 -14.16
C VAL A 13 5.51 6.01 -14.58
N ASP A 14 5.83 6.21 -15.85
CA ASP A 14 6.20 7.53 -16.39
C ASP A 14 5.02 8.52 -16.26
N ALA A 15 3.81 8.11 -16.62
CA ALA A 15 2.62 8.93 -16.46
C ALA A 15 2.34 9.27 -14.98
N ALA A 16 2.44 8.28 -14.09
CA ALA A 16 2.27 8.48 -12.66
C ALA A 16 3.31 9.47 -12.10
N TYR A 17 4.57 9.36 -12.53
CA TYR A 17 5.63 10.29 -12.13
C TYR A 17 5.37 11.71 -12.64
N GLU A 18 4.98 11.88 -13.89
CA GLU A 18 4.67 13.20 -14.45
C GLU A 18 3.47 13.86 -13.73
N VAL A 19 2.44 13.09 -13.41
CA VAL A 19 1.32 13.58 -12.59
C VAL A 19 1.78 13.97 -11.19
N ALA A 20 2.56 13.13 -10.53
CA ALA A 20 3.07 13.38 -9.19
C ALA A 20 3.87 14.69 -9.14
N LYS A 21 4.80 14.87 -10.08
CA LYS A 21 5.67 16.03 -10.17
C LYS A 21 4.90 17.32 -10.53
N ASN A 22 4.07 17.26 -11.57
CA ASN A 22 3.41 18.46 -12.11
C ASN A 22 2.20 18.89 -11.28
N LYS A 23 1.56 17.96 -10.57
CA LYS A 23 0.37 18.21 -9.76
C LYS A 23 0.62 18.12 -8.26
N GLN A 24 1.85 17.81 -7.86
CA GLN A 24 2.20 17.66 -6.44
C GLN A 24 1.31 16.62 -5.74
N VAL A 25 1.20 15.43 -6.33
CA VAL A 25 0.32 14.34 -5.84
C VAL A 25 1.17 13.18 -5.34
N ILE A 26 0.89 12.70 -4.13
CA ILE A 26 1.53 11.50 -3.59
C ILE A 26 0.97 10.26 -4.30
N GLN A 27 1.87 9.42 -4.77
CA GLN A 27 1.57 8.11 -5.35
C GLN A 27 1.73 7.04 -4.28
N VAL A 28 0.66 6.31 -4.00
CA VAL A 28 0.65 5.23 -3.02
C VAL A 28 0.59 3.89 -3.75
N PHE A 29 1.63 3.09 -3.62
CA PHE A 29 1.75 1.77 -4.26
C PHE A 29 1.81 0.65 -3.24
N THR A 30 1.33 -0.51 -3.61
CA THR A 30 1.44 -1.73 -2.81
C THR A 30 2.78 -2.42 -3.05
N ALA A 31 3.37 -2.97 -1.98
CA ALA A 31 4.59 -3.77 -2.08
C ALA A 31 4.37 -5.07 -2.87
N GLY A 32 3.20 -5.67 -2.75
CA GLY A 32 2.83 -6.92 -3.42
C GLY A 32 2.62 -8.09 -2.44
N ASN A 33 2.00 -9.16 -2.93
CA ASN A 33 1.58 -10.33 -2.15
C ASN A 33 2.19 -11.60 -2.78
N ARG A 34 3.50 -11.67 -2.90
CA ARG A 34 4.21 -12.80 -3.52
C ARG A 34 5.18 -13.48 -2.55
N SER A 35 4.67 -13.96 -1.43
CA SER A 35 5.38 -14.85 -0.51
C SER A 35 6.84 -14.41 -0.23
N MET A 36 7.00 -13.28 0.44
CA MET A 36 8.30 -12.76 0.89
C MET A 36 9.34 -12.52 -0.23
N MET A 37 8.91 -12.12 -1.41
CA MET A 37 9.91 -11.63 -2.37
C MET A 37 10.74 -10.52 -1.71
N ALA A 38 12.05 -10.58 -1.88
CA ALA A 38 13.01 -9.68 -1.25
C ALA A 38 12.80 -8.21 -1.63
N GLU A 39 12.04 -7.96 -2.68
CA GLU A 39 11.78 -6.63 -3.24
C GLU A 39 10.30 -6.38 -3.44
N SER A 40 9.90 -5.15 -3.26
CA SER A 40 8.58 -4.66 -3.63
C SER A 40 8.36 -4.68 -5.15
N PHE A 41 7.13 -4.56 -5.59
CA PHE A 41 6.83 -4.45 -7.02
C PHE A 41 7.57 -3.27 -7.67
N THR A 42 8.00 -3.47 -8.91
CA THR A 42 8.82 -2.51 -9.67
C THR A 42 8.26 -1.09 -9.69
N ARG A 43 6.94 -0.93 -9.78
CA ARG A 43 6.31 0.41 -9.77
C ARG A 43 6.45 1.13 -8.42
N ALA A 44 6.52 0.40 -7.32
CA ALA A 44 6.77 0.96 -5.99
C ALA A 44 8.24 1.35 -5.79
N MET A 45 9.14 0.82 -6.63
CA MET A 45 10.58 1.01 -6.54
C MET A 45 11.12 2.14 -7.44
N LEU A 46 10.28 2.92 -8.08
CA LEU A 46 10.72 3.99 -8.98
C LEU A 46 11.76 4.92 -8.32
N PRO A 47 11.63 5.37 -7.06
CA PRO A 47 12.59 6.27 -6.44
C PRO A 47 14.02 5.70 -6.34
N TYR A 48 14.19 4.39 -6.27
CA TYR A 48 15.52 3.77 -6.30
C TYR A 48 16.28 4.12 -7.59
N PHE A 49 15.58 4.23 -8.70
CA PHE A 49 16.15 4.55 -10.02
C PHE A 49 16.04 6.04 -10.37
N ARG A 50 15.10 6.73 -9.74
CA ARG A 50 14.81 8.16 -9.91
C ARG A 50 14.62 8.82 -8.56
N PRO A 51 15.69 9.19 -7.85
CA PRO A 51 15.63 9.74 -6.49
C PRO A 51 14.72 10.97 -6.33
N ASP A 52 14.56 11.76 -7.39
CA ASP A 52 13.69 12.93 -7.39
C ASP A 52 12.19 12.59 -7.32
N ALA A 53 11.83 11.31 -7.55
CA ALA A 53 10.46 10.81 -7.37
C ALA A 53 10.13 10.50 -5.89
N GLU A 54 11.13 10.32 -5.01
CA GLU A 54 10.93 9.82 -3.65
C GLU A 54 9.93 10.67 -2.85
N LYS A 55 10.01 11.98 -2.95
CA LYS A 55 9.11 12.91 -2.25
C LYS A 55 7.64 12.80 -2.62
N TYR A 56 7.32 12.09 -3.69
CA TYR A 56 5.96 11.82 -4.14
C TYR A 56 5.55 10.36 -4.01
N TRP A 57 6.42 9.50 -3.51
CA TRP A 57 6.22 8.05 -3.53
C TRP A 57 6.07 7.47 -2.13
N VAL A 58 5.08 6.61 -1.96
CA VAL A 58 4.91 5.79 -0.76
C VAL A 58 4.66 4.36 -1.21
N ASN A 59 5.48 3.45 -0.73
CA ASN A 59 5.27 2.02 -0.85
C ASN A 59 4.57 1.50 0.41
N VAL A 60 3.61 0.62 0.27
CA VAL A 60 2.84 0.10 1.41
C VAL A 60 2.95 -1.41 1.46
N THR A 61 3.50 -1.91 2.57
CA THR A 61 3.46 -3.32 2.93
C THR A 61 2.33 -3.59 3.92
N GLY A 62 2.03 -4.88 4.13
CA GLY A 62 1.00 -5.29 5.08
C GLY A 62 1.54 -5.45 6.49
N GLN A 63 0.70 -5.16 7.48
CA GLN A 63 0.89 -5.52 8.88
C GLN A 63 -0.25 -6.43 9.30
N VAL A 64 0.10 -7.54 9.93
CA VAL A 64 -0.83 -8.53 10.48
C VAL A 64 -0.57 -8.66 11.97
N GLY A 65 -1.62 -8.50 12.77
CA GLY A 65 -1.54 -8.52 14.23
C GLY A 65 -0.95 -7.24 14.83
N GLY A 66 -1.03 -7.10 16.14
CA GLY A 66 -0.57 -5.98 16.93
C GLY A 66 -1.64 -5.48 17.90
N GLU A 67 -1.27 -4.62 18.87
CA GLU A 67 -2.23 -3.94 19.75
C GLU A 67 -3.23 -3.15 18.91
N GLY A 68 -4.51 -3.48 19.02
CA GLY A 68 -5.59 -2.82 18.30
C GLY A 68 -6.15 -3.60 17.09
N TYR A 69 -5.55 -4.73 16.72
CA TYR A 69 -6.26 -5.70 15.90
C TYR A 69 -7.38 -6.32 16.72
N PRO A 70 -8.62 -6.31 16.24
CA PRO A 70 -9.67 -7.03 16.94
C PRO A 70 -9.26 -8.49 17.01
N ASN A 71 -9.06 -9.00 18.22
CA ASN A 71 -9.10 -10.43 18.48
C ASN A 71 -10.51 -10.91 18.13
N ASP A 72 -10.77 -11.15 16.88
CA ASP A 72 -11.94 -11.91 16.51
C ASP A 72 -11.67 -13.35 16.94
N SER A 73 -12.39 -13.77 17.99
CA SER A 73 -12.31 -15.13 18.54
C SER A 73 -12.72 -16.23 17.51
N ASN A 74 -13.15 -15.85 16.32
CA ASN A 74 -13.42 -16.71 15.19
C ASN A 74 -12.33 -16.64 14.11
N ASP A 75 -11.36 -15.74 14.26
CA ASP A 75 -10.20 -15.70 13.40
C ASP A 75 -9.17 -16.70 13.91
N ASP A 76 -8.95 -17.69 13.13
CA ASP A 76 -7.90 -18.69 13.25
C ASP A 76 -6.48 -18.09 13.13
N VAL A 77 -6.37 -16.77 13.24
CA VAL A 77 -5.12 -16.02 13.32
C VAL A 77 -4.73 -15.96 14.79
N SER A 78 -4.27 -17.10 15.33
CA SER A 78 -3.48 -17.10 16.56
C SER A 78 -2.27 -16.18 16.35
N ASP A 79 -1.74 -15.60 17.43
CA ASP A 79 -0.51 -14.78 17.38
C ASP A 79 0.66 -15.49 16.65
N GLU A 80 0.64 -16.83 16.58
CA GLU A 80 1.57 -17.64 15.81
C GLU A 80 1.35 -17.56 14.30
N LYS A 81 0.08 -17.39 13.84
CA LYS A 81 -0.26 -17.17 12.43
C LYS A 81 -0.10 -15.71 11.99
N ALA A 82 -0.15 -14.76 12.91
CA ALA A 82 0.16 -13.37 12.59
C ALA A 82 1.57 -13.22 11.97
N GLY A 83 2.51 -14.03 12.42
CA GLY A 83 3.83 -14.15 11.80
C GLY A 83 3.83 -14.84 10.44
N ALA A 84 2.87 -15.73 10.16
CA ALA A 84 2.77 -16.45 8.90
C ALA A 84 2.20 -15.59 7.76
N ASP A 85 1.24 -14.72 8.08
CA ASP A 85 0.63 -13.84 7.06
C ASP A 85 1.56 -12.71 6.60
N ILE A 86 2.51 -12.27 7.44
CA ILE A 86 3.61 -11.38 7.01
C ILE A 86 4.43 -12.03 5.91
N GLN A 87 4.54 -13.35 5.88
CA GLN A 87 5.27 -14.09 4.86
C GLN A 87 4.61 -14.08 3.48
N GLU A 88 3.36 -13.61 3.37
CA GLU A 88 2.67 -13.47 2.10
C GLU A 88 2.98 -12.16 1.38
N PHE A 89 3.53 -11.16 2.09
CA PHE A 89 3.82 -9.86 1.52
C PHE A 89 5.25 -9.75 1.04
N ASN A 90 5.45 -8.98 -0.01
CA ASN A 90 6.78 -8.64 -0.45
C ASN A 90 7.48 -7.77 0.59
N LEU A 91 8.76 -7.99 0.78
CA LEU A 91 9.60 -7.13 1.61
C LEU A 91 9.81 -5.77 0.94
N ALA A 92 10.16 -4.77 1.75
CA ALA A 92 10.45 -3.44 1.25
C ALA A 92 11.69 -3.42 0.32
N GLY A 93 12.71 -4.22 0.64
CA GLY A 93 13.95 -4.25 -0.13
C GLY A 93 14.57 -2.87 -0.27
N HIS A 94 14.90 -2.48 -1.49
CA HIS A 94 15.47 -1.17 -1.78
C HIS A 94 14.49 -0.01 -1.57
N SER A 95 13.18 -0.29 -1.46
CA SER A 95 12.17 0.76 -1.21
C SER A 95 11.97 1.10 0.28
N LYS A 96 12.75 0.54 1.19
CA LYS A 96 12.59 0.68 2.65
C LYS A 96 12.49 2.13 3.15
N TRP A 97 13.11 3.07 2.48
CA TRP A 97 13.14 4.49 2.89
C TRP A 97 11.84 5.25 2.63
N TRP A 98 10.99 4.72 1.77
CA TRP A 98 9.65 5.27 1.49
C TRP A 98 8.56 4.21 1.67
N THR A 99 8.84 3.18 2.48
CA THR A 99 7.90 2.12 2.80
C THR A 99 7.31 2.32 4.19
N ILE A 100 6.00 2.10 4.28
CA ILE A 100 5.25 2.05 5.54
C ILE A 100 4.42 0.77 5.58
N ALA A 101 4.22 0.23 6.78
CA ALA A 101 3.29 -0.87 6.99
C ALA A 101 1.92 -0.33 7.43
N ALA A 102 0.85 -1.00 7.00
CA ALA A 102 -0.50 -0.66 7.41
C ALA A 102 -1.37 -1.93 7.56
N PRO A 103 -2.49 -1.86 8.29
CA PRO A 103 -3.39 -2.99 8.48
C PRO A 103 -3.78 -3.64 7.16
N SER A 104 -3.59 -4.96 7.07
CA SER A 104 -3.73 -5.71 5.81
C SER A 104 -4.51 -7.01 5.91
N ALA A 105 -4.82 -7.49 7.12
CA ALA A 105 -5.58 -8.73 7.33
C ALA A 105 -6.97 -8.42 7.86
N ASN A 106 -7.95 -9.23 7.45
CA ASN A 106 -9.34 -9.15 7.91
C ASN A 106 -9.98 -7.75 7.79
N ILE A 107 -9.61 -7.02 6.75
CA ILE A 107 -10.15 -5.68 6.51
C ILE A 107 -11.57 -5.81 5.96
N TYR A 108 -12.53 -5.48 6.82
CA TYR A 108 -13.96 -5.52 6.51
C TYR A 108 -14.37 -4.25 5.75
N SER A 109 -14.88 -4.43 4.54
CA SER A 109 -15.26 -3.30 3.68
C SER A 109 -16.37 -3.69 2.70
N SER A 110 -16.90 -2.70 2.00
CA SER A 110 -17.84 -2.89 0.91
C SER A 110 -17.24 -3.74 -0.20
N TYR A 111 -18.01 -4.65 -0.73
CA TYR A 111 -17.60 -5.59 -1.76
C TYR A 111 -18.75 -5.85 -2.73
N ILE A 112 -18.42 -6.09 -4.00
CA ILE A 112 -19.37 -6.58 -5.01
C ILE A 112 -18.86 -7.91 -5.51
N GLN A 113 -19.64 -8.97 -5.28
CA GLN A 113 -19.28 -10.30 -5.74
C GLN A 113 -19.62 -10.45 -7.22
N LEU A 114 -18.64 -10.89 -8.02
CA LEU A 114 -18.89 -11.30 -9.39
C LEU A 114 -19.60 -12.68 -9.37
N GLN A 115 -20.69 -12.80 -10.09
CA GLN A 115 -21.44 -14.05 -10.24
C GLN A 115 -20.91 -14.86 -11.43
N ASP A 116 -21.19 -16.16 -11.48
CA ASP A 116 -20.67 -17.09 -12.49
C ASP A 116 -21.04 -16.70 -13.93
N ASN A 117 -22.14 -15.97 -14.12
CA ASN A 117 -22.58 -15.46 -15.41
C ASN A 117 -21.92 -14.10 -15.80
N ASN A 118 -20.87 -13.72 -15.12
CA ASN A 118 -20.16 -12.45 -15.30
C ASN A 118 -21.00 -11.19 -15.03
N THR A 119 -22.06 -11.31 -14.22
CA THR A 119 -22.85 -10.19 -13.71
C THR A 119 -22.43 -9.85 -12.29
N TYR A 120 -22.70 -8.61 -11.88
CA TYR A 120 -22.48 -8.20 -10.49
C TYR A 120 -23.67 -8.63 -9.63
N GLY A 121 -23.36 -9.23 -8.49
CA GLY A 121 -24.34 -9.52 -7.43
C GLY A 121 -24.67 -8.27 -6.62
N ASP A 122 -25.52 -8.46 -5.60
CA ASP A 122 -25.85 -7.39 -4.67
C ASP A 122 -24.61 -6.91 -3.91
N PRO A 123 -24.56 -5.61 -3.55
CA PRO A 123 -23.50 -5.08 -2.69
C PRO A 123 -23.51 -5.79 -1.34
N ILE A 124 -22.37 -6.27 -0.92
CA ILE A 124 -22.17 -6.93 0.38
C ILE A 124 -21.00 -6.32 1.11
N TYR A 125 -20.83 -6.69 2.37
CA TYR A 125 -19.60 -6.44 3.12
C TYR A 125 -18.85 -7.74 3.29
N LYS A 126 -17.53 -7.68 3.14
CA LYS A 126 -16.67 -8.87 3.25
C LYS A 126 -15.30 -8.47 3.78
N SER A 127 -14.69 -9.36 4.55
CA SER A 127 -13.29 -9.26 4.94
C SER A 127 -12.38 -9.73 3.81
N ALA A 128 -11.30 -8.98 3.60
CA ALA A 128 -10.24 -9.33 2.67
C ALA A 128 -8.87 -8.97 3.25
N GLY A 129 -7.81 -9.61 2.75
CA GLY A 129 -6.44 -9.37 3.17
C GLY A 129 -5.52 -9.07 2.00
N GLY A 130 -4.40 -8.42 2.30
CA GLY A 130 -3.35 -8.10 1.32
C GLY A 130 -2.86 -6.66 1.40
N THR A 131 -1.74 -6.39 0.77
CA THR A 131 -1.20 -5.02 0.64
C THR A 131 -2.16 -4.08 -0.08
N SER A 132 -3.10 -4.63 -0.86
CA SER A 132 -4.19 -3.89 -1.50
C SER A 132 -5.18 -3.29 -0.49
N MET A 133 -5.32 -3.90 0.70
CA MET A 133 -6.13 -3.39 1.81
C MET A 133 -5.34 -2.44 2.68
N ALA A 134 -4.03 -2.58 2.74
CA ALA A 134 -3.13 -1.69 3.47
C ALA A 134 -3.01 -0.30 2.80
N ALA A 135 -2.88 -0.25 1.48
CA ALA A 135 -2.68 1.00 0.75
C ALA A 135 -3.76 2.07 0.97
N PRO A 136 -5.08 1.74 0.99
CA PRO A 136 -6.12 2.73 1.27
C PRO A 136 -6.07 3.28 2.70
N HIS A 137 -5.58 2.53 3.70
CA HIS A 137 -5.34 3.06 5.05
C HIS A 137 -4.32 4.19 5.02
N VAL A 138 -3.22 4.00 4.30
CA VAL A 138 -2.18 5.01 4.12
C VAL A 138 -2.72 6.24 3.37
N SER A 139 -3.50 6.02 2.32
CA SER A 139 -4.15 7.11 1.58
C SER A 139 -5.12 7.89 2.47
N GLY A 140 -5.89 7.20 3.33
CA GLY A 140 -6.77 7.82 4.31
C GLY A 140 -6.00 8.63 5.35
N ALA A 141 -4.89 8.10 5.87
CA ALA A 141 -4.04 8.82 6.82
C ALA A 141 -3.47 10.11 6.22
N LEU A 142 -2.99 10.07 4.97
CA LEU A 142 -2.56 11.27 4.25
C LEU A 142 -3.71 12.27 4.09
N GLY A 143 -4.93 11.80 3.78
CA GLY A 143 -6.12 12.65 3.71
C GLY A 143 -6.42 13.36 5.04
N VAL A 144 -6.27 12.66 6.17
CA VAL A 144 -6.42 13.24 7.51
C VAL A 144 -5.34 14.30 7.77
N ILE A 145 -4.08 14.03 7.42
CA ILE A 145 -2.97 14.99 7.57
C ILE A 145 -3.27 16.26 6.77
N PHE A 146 -3.63 16.14 5.49
CA PHE A 146 -3.96 17.30 4.65
C PHE A 146 -5.21 18.05 5.13
N SER A 147 -6.21 17.34 5.64
CA SER A 147 -7.39 17.98 6.22
C SER A 147 -7.04 18.82 7.45
N ARG A 148 -6.14 18.32 8.31
CA ARG A 148 -5.73 19.01 9.54
C ARG A 148 -4.71 20.10 9.30
N TYR A 149 -3.84 19.91 8.30
CA TYR A 149 -2.72 20.79 7.97
C TYR A 149 -2.69 21.14 6.47
N PRO A 150 -3.68 21.90 5.97
CA PRO A 150 -3.84 22.14 4.53
C PRO A 150 -2.72 23.00 3.90
N TYR A 151 -1.85 23.56 4.72
CA TYR A 151 -0.68 24.33 4.28
C TYR A 151 0.57 23.47 4.06
N MET A 152 0.54 22.21 4.43
CA MET A 152 1.68 21.31 4.19
C MET A 152 1.84 21.02 2.69
N THR A 153 3.07 20.96 2.27
CA THR A 153 3.41 20.43 0.96
C THR A 153 3.30 18.89 0.96
N THR A 154 3.27 18.28 -0.20
CA THR A 154 3.13 16.82 -0.32
C THR A 154 4.28 16.07 0.34
N ASP A 155 5.50 16.54 0.17
CA ASP A 155 6.70 15.99 0.81
C ASP A 155 6.66 16.13 2.34
N GLN A 156 6.23 17.29 2.86
CA GLN A 156 6.06 17.48 4.31
C GLN A 156 5.02 16.52 4.90
N ALA A 157 3.86 16.38 4.28
CA ALA A 157 2.81 15.48 4.75
C ALA A 157 3.26 14.00 4.73
N ARG A 158 3.97 13.62 3.65
CA ARG A 158 4.56 12.29 3.53
C ARG A 158 5.61 12.04 4.61
N ASP A 159 6.53 12.97 4.82
CA ASP A 159 7.62 12.83 5.79
C ASP A 159 7.11 12.79 7.23
N VAL A 160 6.09 13.59 7.55
CA VAL A 160 5.40 13.51 8.85
C VAL A 160 4.81 12.11 9.04
N MET A 161 4.10 11.58 8.05
CA MET A 161 3.50 10.24 8.13
C MET A 161 4.58 9.17 8.34
N LEU A 162 5.65 9.17 7.53
CA LEU A 162 6.70 8.16 7.62
C LEU A 162 7.52 8.25 8.93
N SER A 163 7.75 9.45 9.45
CA SER A 163 8.56 9.67 10.65
C SER A 163 7.79 9.45 11.95
N THR A 164 6.45 9.53 11.92
CA THR A 164 5.60 9.36 13.11
C THR A 164 4.92 8.00 13.17
N ALA A 165 5.02 7.18 12.14
CA ALA A 165 4.51 5.81 12.15
C ALA A 165 5.19 4.96 13.23
N ARG A 166 4.40 4.12 13.92
CA ARG A 166 4.87 3.24 15.01
C ARG A 166 4.49 1.80 14.71
#